data_84ddef5c8ddb345f05c864704c0d9377
#
_entry.id   84ddef5c8ddb345f05c864704c0d9377
#
_cell.length_a   1.000
_cell.length_b   1.000
_cell.length_c   1.000
_cell.angle_alpha   90.00
_cell.angle_beta   90.00
_cell.angle_gamma   90.00
#
_symmetry.space_group_name_H-M   'P 1'
#
loop_
_entity.id
_entity.type
_entity.pdbx_description
1 polymer ?
#
loop_
_entity_poly.entity_id
_entity_poly.type
_entity_poly.pdbx_seq_one_letter_code
_entity_poly.pdbx_strand_id
1 'polypeptide(L)'
;GEKSDNYLISQVEKYFPNARINNVYGSTETGPLFSSKNDEFVVQDKHIGLVKVVEDELYIHKDLFGETTQLTLIDDFYATGDLVEWIGEEEKKFRFTSRKNELINVGGYKVNPYEVEDELTKHPKIRNVRVFGKSNAVLGNIICCDVELLPDSELKEQDIRYFLNGKIQNFKIPRKISFVEKIELTRTGKKKIV
;
A
#
# COMPACT_ATOMS: atom_id res chain seq x y z
N GLY A 1 -9.17 4.99 2.65
CA GLY A 1 -8.91 3.71 3.30
C GLY A 1 -7.46 3.34 3.18
N GLU A 2 -7.05 2.34 3.90
CA GLU A 2 -5.71 1.78 3.82
C GLU A 2 -5.77 0.30 3.49
N LYS A 3 -4.69 -0.20 2.86
CA LYS A 3 -4.49 -1.64 2.68
C LYS A 3 -4.40 -2.27 4.08
N SER A 4 -5.22 -3.29 4.35
CA SER A 4 -5.12 -4.05 5.59
C SER A 4 -3.80 -4.82 5.59
N ASP A 5 -3.04 -4.65 6.66
CA ASP A 5 -1.78 -5.35 6.89
C ASP A 5 -2.06 -6.86 7.08
N ASN A 6 -1.28 -7.72 6.44
CA ASN A 6 -1.37 -9.17 6.58
C ASN A 6 -1.16 -9.64 8.03
N TYR A 7 -0.34 -8.92 8.80
CA TYR A 7 -0.19 -9.20 10.23
C TYR A 7 -1.49 -8.95 10.99
N LEU A 8 -2.17 -7.83 10.74
CA LEU A 8 -3.47 -7.54 11.35
C LEU A 8 -4.51 -8.62 11.01
N ILE A 9 -4.56 -9.02 9.73
CA ILE A 9 -5.47 -10.09 9.27
C ILE A 9 -5.18 -11.37 10.04
N SER A 10 -3.91 -11.79 10.15
CA SER A 10 -3.52 -13.00 10.88
C SER A 10 -3.87 -12.94 12.37
N GLN A 11 -3.79 -11.76 12.99
CA GLN A 11 -4.21 -11.59 14.39
C GLN A 11 -5.72 -11.70 14.54
N VAL A 12 -6.49 -11.11 13.62
CA VAL A 12 -7.96 -11.22 13.63
C VAL A 12 -8.37 -12.68 13.47
N GLU A 13 -7.80 -13.42 12.54
CA GLU A 13 -8.07 -14.85 12.33
C GLU A 13 -7.75 -15.70 13.57
N LYS A 14 -6.64 -15.37 14.25
CA LYS A 14 -6.24 -16.07 15.48
C LYS A 14 -7.25 -15.89 16.62
N TYR A 15 -7.75 -14.66 16.82
CA TYR A 15 -8.69 -14.36 17.92
C TYR A 15 -10.15 -14.58 17.54
N PHE A 16 -10.48 -14.54 16.27
CA PHE A 16 -11.82 -14.69 15.72
C PHE A 16 -11.84 -15.70 14.56
N PRO A 17 -11.58 -16.99 14.80
CA PRO A 17 -11.41 -18.00 13.73
C PRO A 17 -12.65 -18.20 12.84
N ASN A 18 -13.83 -17.78 13.30
CA ASN A 18 -15.07 -17.86 12.53
C ASN A 18 -15.46 -16.51 11.89
N ALA A 19 -14.64 -15.47 12.03
CA ALA A 19 -14.92 -14.16 11.43
C ALA A 19 -14.73 -14.20 9.91
N ARG A 20 -15.62 -13.52 9.20
CA ARG A 20 -15.45 -13.25 7.78
C ARG A 20 -14.78 -11.89 7.62
N ILE A 21 -13.54 -11.90 7.15
CA ILE A 21 -12.79 -10.68 6.88
C ILE A 21 -13.06 -10.29 5.44
N ASN A 22 -13.52 -9.07 5.22
CA ASN A 22 -13.68 -8.48 3.90
C ASN A 22 -12.91 -7.16 3.84
N ASN A 23 -12.06 -7.01 2.84
CA ASN A 23 -11.50 -5.73 2.47
C ASN A 23 -12.54 -4.97 1.63
N VAL A 24 -12.73 -3.70 1.94
CA VAL A 24 -13.65 -2.83 1.19
C VAL A 24 -12.85 -1.65 0.65
N TYR A 25 -12.90 -1.50 -0.67
CA TYR A 25 -12.41 -0.30 -1.35
C TYR A 25 -13.56 0.69 -1.51
N GLY A 26 -13.30 1.92 -1.13
CA GLY A 26 -14.25 3.02 -1.25
C GLY A 26 -13.67 4.32 -0.70
N SER A 27 -14.36 5.39 -0.95
CA SER A 27 -14.00 6.73 -0.48
C SER A 27 -15.21 7.42 0.14
N THR A 28 -15.01 8.61 0.69
CA THR A 28 -16.10 9.43 1.21
C THR A 28 -17.09 9.81 0.10
N GLU A 29 -16.55 9.97 -1.10
CA GLU A 29 -17.29 10.44 -2.29
C GLU A 29 -18.12 9.32 -2.94
N THR A 30 -17.61 8.09 -2.91
CA THR A 30 -18.24 6.95 -3.57
C THR A 30 -18.95 6.00 -2.62
N GLY A 31 -18.67 6.09 -1.32
CA GLY A 31 -18.99 5.02 -0.40
C GLY A 31 -18.24 3.72 -0.75
N PRO A 32 -18.68 2.56 -0.25
CA PRO A 32 -18.07 1.27 -0.55
C PRO A 32 -18.38 0.85 -1.99
N LEU A 33 -17.34 0.71 -2.83
CA LEU A 33 -17.48 0.31 -4.24
C LEU A 33 -17.16 -1.16 -4.49
N PHE A 34 -16.04 -1.62 -3.98
CA PHE A 34 -15.56 -2.97 -4.24
C PHE A 34 -15.27 -3.68 -2.92
N SER A 35 -15.50 -4.97 -2.89
CA SER A 35 -15.17 -5.81 -1.74
C SER A 35 -14.36 -7.02 -2.16
N SER A 36 -13.47 -7.46 -1.28
CA SER A 36 -12.58 -8.60 -1.49
C SER A 36 -12.45 -9.41 -0.22
N LYS A 37 -12.27 -10.71 -0.35
CA LYS A 37 -11.90 -11.59 0.77
C LYS A 37 -10.39 -11.68 0.98
N ASN A 38 -9.65 -11.32 -0.04
CA ASN A 38 -8.20 -11.23 -0.13
C ASN A 38 -7.87 -9.92 -0.85
N ASP A 39 -6.69 -9.67 -1.31
CA ASP A 39 -6.31 -8.40 -1.95
C ASP A 39 -6.84 -8.22 -3.39
N GLU A 40 -7.71 -9.12 -3.89
CA GLU A 40 -8.25 -9.08 -5.25
C GLU A 40 -9.66 -8.51 -5.25
N PHE A 41 -9.81 -7.29 -5.75
CA PHE A 41 -11.09 -6.63 -5.89
C PHE A 41 -11.72 -6.98 -7.24
N VAL A 42 -13.02 -7.26 -7.23
CA VAL A 42 -13.77 -7.64 -8.43
C VAL A 42 -14.62 -6.46 -8.90
N VAL A 43 -14.46 -6.08 -10.17
CA VAL A 43 -15.35 -5.15 -10.84
C VAL A 43 -16.64 -5.90 -11.19
N GLN A 44 -17.74 -5.57 -10.52
CA GLN A 44 -19.03 -6.20 -10.77
C GLN A 44 -19.56 -5.79 -12.16
N ASP A 45 -20.37 -6.63 -12.80
CA ASP A 45 -20.90 -6.38 -14.16
C ASP A 45 -21.60 -5.01 -14.29
N LYS A 46 -22.30 -4.56 -13.25
CA LYS A 46 -22.91 -3.23 -13.20
C LYS A 46 -21.93 -2.05 -13.21
N HIS A 47 -20.66 -2.29 -12.95
CA HIS A 47 -19.60 -1.28 -12.93
C HIS A 47 -18.69 -1.36 -14.17
N ILE A 48 -18.94 -2.31 -15.08
CA ILE A 48 -18.20 -2.41 -16.34
C ILE A 48 -18.42 -1.13 -17.15
N GLY A 49 -17.34 -0.53 -17.65
CA GLY A 49 -17.36 0.77 -18.34
C GLY A 49 -17.42 1.99 -17.42
N LEU A 50 -17.72 1.80 -16.14
CA LEU A 50 -17.68 2.86 -15.12
C LEU A 50 -16.38 2.91 -14.32
N VAL A 51 -15.48 1.97 -14.60
CA VAL A 51 -14.15 1.86 -13.99
C VAL A 51 -13.13 1.62 -15.09
N LYS A 52 -12.03 2.35 -15.06
CA LYS A 52 -10.90 2.12 -15.97
C LYS A 52 -9.57 2.33 -15.24
N VAL A 53 -8.50 1.77 -15.79
CA VAL A 53 -7.12 2.00 -15.32
C VAL A 53 -6.34 2.65 -16.44
N VAL A 54 -5.69 3.77 -16.13
CA VAL A 54 -4.84 4.51 -17.07
C VAL A 54 -3.49 4.75 -16.39
N GLU A 55 -2.41 4.31 -17.01
CA GLU A 55 -1.06 4.39 -16.41
C GLU A 55 -1.00 3.86 -14.97
N ASP A 56 -1.59 2.68 -14.75
CA ASP A 56 -1.74 2.01 -13.45
C ASP A 56 -2.63 2.75 -12.44
N GLU A 57 -3.17 3.92 -12.74
CA GLU A 57 -4.07 4.66 -11.86
C GLU A 57 -5.53 4.29 -12.11
N LEU A 58 -6.26 4.05 -11.01
CA LEU A 58 -7.70 3.75 -11.04
C LEU A 58 -8.50 5.02 -11.28
N TYR A 59 -9.40 4.96 -12.27
CA TYR A 59 -10.35 6.01 -12.60
C TYR A 59 -11.77 5.50 -12.39
N ILE A 60 -12.61 6.33 -11.79
CA ILE A 60 -14.00 6.02 -11.47
C ILE A 60 -14.91 7.02 -12.14
N HIS A 61 -15.92 6.52 -12.88
CA HIS A 61 -16.91 7.36 -13.56
C HIS A 61 -17.81 8.09 -12.56
N LYS A 62 -18.24 9.30 -12.92
CA LYS A 62 -19.09 10.17 -12.09
C LYS A 62 -20.37 9.52 -11.60
N ASP A 63 -20.96 8.60 -12.35
CA ASP A 63 -22.21 7.92 -12.00
C ASP A 63 -22.08 6.98 -10.78
N LEU A 64 -20.85 6.70 -10.33
CA LEU A 64 -20.58 5.94 -9.12
C LEU A 64 -20.40 6.83 -7.88
N PHE A 65 -20.50 8.14 -8.03
CA PHE A 65 -20.42 9.06 -6.91
C PHE A 65 -21.81 9.39 -6.38
N GLY A 66 -21.89 9.62 -5.08
CA GLY A 66 -23.04 10.28 -4.48
C GLY A 66 -23.14 11.75 -4.92
N GLU A 67 -24.12 12.48 -4.39
CA GLU A 67 -24.20 13.92 -4.56
C GLU A 67 -23.01 14.61 -3.91
N THR A 68 -21.92 14.72 -4.65
CA THR A 68 -20.72 15.40 -4.19
C THR A 68 -20.36 16.54 -5.08
N THR A 69 -19.82 17.52 -4.47
CA THR A 69 -19.89 18.85 -4.96
C THR A 69 -18.74 19.34 -5.82
N GLN A 70 -17.55 18.76 -5.81
CA GLN A 70 -16.43 19.37 -6.57
C GLN A 70 -15.29 18.37 -6.82
N LEU A 71 -15.52 17.42 -7.71
CA LEU A 71 -14.43 16.60 -8.22
C LEU A 71 -13.96 17.15 -9.57
N THR A 72 -12.66 17.22 -9.77
CA THR A 72 -12.10 17.49 -11.09
C THR A 72 -12.19 16.22 -11.91
N LEU A 73 -12.98 16.25 -12.97
CA LEU A 73 -13.19 15.11 -13.84
C LEU A 73 -12.39 15.28 -15.15
N ILE A 74 -11.96 14.15 -15.69
CA ILE A 74 -11.36 14.02 -17.02
C ILE A 74 -12.25 13.05 -17.80
N ASP A 75 -12.95 13.53 -18.84
CA ASP A 75 -13.88 12.74 -19.64
C ASP A 75 -14.90 11.95 -18.78
N ASP A 76 -15.55 12.65 -17.83
CA ASP A 76 -16.49 12.09 -16.86
C ASP A 76 -15.88 11.13 -15.82
N PHE A 77 -14.58 10.94 -15.79
CA PHE A 77 -13.88 10.11 -14.81
C PHE A 77 -13.08 10.93 -13.82
N TYR A 78 -13.08 10.46 -12.58
CA TYR A 78 -12.24 10.96 -11.50
C TYR A 78 -10.98 10.12 -11.36
N ALA A 79 -9.83 10.77 -11.40
CA ALA A 79 -8.54 10.16 -11.11
C ALA A 79 -8.38 10.00 -9.59
N THR A 80 -8.41 8.77 -9.09
CA THR A 80 -8.45 8.51 -7.64
C THR A 80 -7.11 8.74 -6.93
N GLY A 81 -6.01 8.76 -7.68
CA GLY A 81 -4.65 8.71 -7.14
C GLY A 81 -4.25 7.31 -6.62
N ASP A 82 -5.13 6.33 -6.68
CA ASP A 82 -4.86 4.97 -6.26
C ASP A 82 -4.28 4.16 -7.43
N LEU A 83 -3.12 3.55 -7.21
CA LEU A 83 -2.46 2.71 -8.20
C LEU A 83 -2.88 1.27 -8.01
N VAL A 84 -3.20 0.62 -9.11
CA VAL A 84 -3.70 -0.75 -9.15
C VAL A 84 -3.02 -1.55 -10.26
N GLU A 85 -3.05 -2.85 -10.17
CA GLU A 85 -2.69 -3.77 -11.25
C GLU A 85 -3.87 -4.66 -11.58
N TRP A 86 -4.13 -4.86 -12.88
CA TRP A 86 -5.10 -5.85 -13.32
C TRP A 86 -4.60 -7.27 -13.09
N ILE A 87 -5.51 -8.16 -12.69
CA ILE A 87 -5.24 -9.59 -12.47
C ILE A 87 -5.99 -10.38 -13.54
N GLY A 88 -5.23 -11.08 -14.38
CA GLY A 88 -5.78 -11.82 -15.52
C GLY A 88 -6.08 -10.92 -16.73
N GLU A 89 -6.54 -11.54 -17.82
CA GLU A 89 -6.70 -10.89 -19.12
C GLU A 89 -8.04 -10.15 -19.29
N GLU A 90 -9.01 -10.40 -18.40
CA GLU A 90 -10.39 -9.89 -18.58
C GLU A 90 -10.64 -8.50 -17.99
N GLU A 91 -9.64 -7.86 -17.38
CA GLU A 91 -9.77 -6.54 -16.72
C GLU A 91 -10.96 -6.45 -15.72
N LYS A 92 -11.31 -7.57 -15.10
CA LYS A 92 -12.40 -7.68 -14.12
C LYS A 92 -11.94 -7.75 -12.68
N LYS A 93 -10.65 -8.00 -12.47
CA LYS A 93 -10.06 -8.07 -11.14
C LYS A 93 -8.83 -7.20 -11.06
N PHE A 94 -8.70 -6.48 -9.99
CA PHE A 94 -7.51 -5.67 -9.74
C PHE A 94 -7.03 -5.82 -8.29
N ARG A 95 -5.76 -5.51 -8.10
CA ARG A 95 -5.13 -5.38 -6.78
C ARG A 95 -4.67 -3.95 -6.60
N PHE A 96 -4.93 -3.41 -5.42
CA PHE A 96 -4.37 -2.13 -5.02
C PHE A 96 -2.88 -2.28 -4.74
N THR A 97 -2.05 -1.43 -5.31
CA THR A 97 -0.59 -1.46 -5.14
C THR A 97 -0.08 -0.35 -4.23
N SER A 98 -0.48 0.90 -4.49
CA SER A 98 -0.07 2.05 -3.67
C SER A 98 -0.91 3.29 -4.01
N ARG A 99 -0.57 4.42 -3.41
CA ARG A 99 -1.04 5.74 -3.85
C ARG A 99 0.03 6.47 -4.63
N LYS A 100 -0.39 7.20 -5.66
CA LYS A 100 0.50 7.97 -6.53
C LYS A 100 1.35 8.99 -5.76
N ASN A 101 0.77 9.61 -4.74
CA ASN A 101 1.44 10.58 -3.87
C ASN A 101 2.32 9.93 -2.77
N GLU A 102 2.25 8.63 -2.57
CA GLU A 102 3.07 7.88 -1.60
C GLU A 102 4.33 7.29 -2.25
N LEU A 103 4.43 7.33 -3.58
CA LEU A 103 5.64 6.89 -4.27
C LEU A 103 6.83 7.77 -3.93
N ILE A 104 7.94 7.13 -3.58
CA ILE A 104 9.20 7.80 -3.25
C ILE A 104 10.03 7.96 -4.53
N ASN A 105 10.36 9.20 -4.92
CA ASN A 105 11.23 9.44 -6.07
C ASN A 105 12.69 9.39 -5.64
N VAL A 106 13.43 8.39 -6.11
CA VAL A 106 14.85 8.16 -5.82
C VAL A 106 15.63 8.22 -7.12
N GLY A 107 16.30 9.33 -7.39
CA GLY A 107 17.13 9.48 -8.60
C GLY A 107 16.35 9.29 -9.91
N GLY A 108 15.07 9.69 -9.95
CA GLY A 108 14.18 9.52 -11.11
C GLY A 108 13.35 8.23 -11.09
N TYR A 109 13.68 7.27 -10.23
CA TYR A 109 12.89 6.05 -10.08
C TYR A 109 11.77 6.24 -9.04
N LYS A 110 10.56 5.84 -9.38
CA LYS A 110 9.44 5.80 -8.44
C LYS A 110 9.46 4.49 -7.68
N VAL A 111 9.59 4.55 -6.37
CA VAL A 111 9.64 3.40 -5.47
C VAL A 111 8.37 3.34 -4.66
N ASN A 112 7.68 2.21 -4.71
CA ASN A 112 6.56 1.92 -3.85
C ASN A 112 7.06 1.49 -2.46
N PRO A 113 6.80 2.25 -1.39
CA PRO A 113 7.24 1.89 -0.05
C PRO A 113 6.65 0.57 0.44
N TYR A 114 5.41 0.26 0.07
CA TYR A 114 4.74 -0.99 0.47
C TYR A 114 5.42 -2.24 -0.07
N GLU A 115 6.00 -2.18 -1.27
CA GLU A 115 6.77 -3.30 -1.83
C GLU A 115 7.96 -3.68 -0.93
N VAL A 116 8.65 -2.66 -0.41
CA VAL A 116 9.78 -2.87 0.50
C VAL A 116 9.31 -3.34 1.89
N GLU A 117 8.21 -2.78 2.38
CA GLU A 117 7.59 -3.18 3.64
C GLU A 117 7.11 -4.64 3.58
N ASP A 118 6.39 -5.02 2.52
CA ASP A 118 5.88 -6.38 2.30
C ASP A 118 7.03 -7.40 2.26
N GLU A 119 8.17 -7.04 1.66
CA GLU A 119 9.32 -7.94 1.65
C GLU A 119 9.97 -8.06 3.03
N LEU A 120 10.14 -6.94 3.74
CA LEU A 120 10.74 -6.93 5.07
C LEU A 120 9.89 -7.67 6.12
N THR A 121 8.56 -7.59 6.05
CA THR A 121 7.66 -8.28 6.98
C THR A 121 7.70 -9.81 6.86
N LYS A 122 8.27 -10.36 5.79
CA LYS A 122 8.53 -11.80 5.66
C LYS A 122 9.71 -12.28 6.52
N HIS A 123 10.50 -11.36 7.07
CA HIS A 123 11.63 -11.72 7.93
C HIS A 123 11.14 -12.16 9.32
N PRO A 124 11.55 -13.36 9.83
CA PRO A 124 10.97 -13.98 11.03
C PRO A 124 11.17 -13.20 12.34
N LYS A 125 12.10 -12.24 12.36
CA LYS A 125 12.40 -11.40 13.54
C LYS A 125 11.76 -10.01 13.48
N ILE A 126 11.10 -9.68 12.39
CA ILE A 126 10.47 -8.36 12.20
C ILE A 126 8.99 -8.44 12.54
N ARG A 127 8.54 -7.55 13.41
CA ARG A 127 7.14 -7.42 13.79
C ARG A 127 6.39 -6.45 12.86
N ASN A 128 7.01 -5.30 12.59
CA ASN A 128 6.42 -4.28 11.74
C ASN A 128 7.53 -3.41 11.10
N VAL A 129 7.22 -2.79 9.97
CA VAL A 129 8.14 -1.93 9.22
C VAL A 129 7.39 -0.71 8.73
N ARG A 130 8.07 0.42 8.70
CA ARG A 130 7.63 1.62 8.01
C ARG A 130 8.72 2.08 7.07
N VAL A 131 8.39 2.20 5.78
CA VAL A 131 9.30 2.69 4.73
C VAL A 131 8.85 4.08 4.28
N PHE A 132 9.78 5.01 4.17
CA PHE A 132 9.51 6.39 3.79
C PHE A 132 10.69 7.02 3.06
N GLY A 133 10.38 8.08 2.31
CA GLY A 133 11.39 8.91 1.65
C GLY A 133 11.91 10.00 2.59
N LYS A 134 13.23 10.21 2.58
CA LYS A 134 13.87 11.36 3.20
C LYS A 134 14.57 12.19 2.16
N SER A 135 14.37 13.49 2.17
CA SER A 135 15.01 14.43 1.23
C SER A 135 16.52 14.28 1.21
N ASN A 136 17.08 14.26 0.00
CA ASN A 136 18.51 14.15 -0.29
C ASN A 136 18.86 15.07 -1.45
N ALA A 137 19.94 15.85 -1.31
CA ALA A 137 20.32 16.87 -2.27
C ALA A 137 20.73 16.32 -3.66
N VAL A 138 21.14 15.05 -3.74
CA VAL A 138 21.62 14.43 -4.98
C VAL A 138 20.55 13.59 -5.66
N LEU A 139 19.81 12.81 -4.89
CA LEU A 139 18.85 11.83 -5.42
C LEU A 139 17.37 12.28 -5.31
N GLY A 140 17.12 13.50 -4.85
CA GLY A 140 15.78 13.96 -4.48
C GLY A 140 15.34 13.33 -3.16
N ASN A 141 15.25 12.00 -3.09
CA ASN A 141 15.03 11.27 -1.86
C ASN A 141 15.96 10.06 -1.75
N ILE A 142 16.16 9.60 -0.53
CA ILE A 142 16.66 8.27 -0.18
C ILE A 142 15.58 7.50 0.55
N ILE A 143 15.60 6.18 0.41
CA ILE A 143 14.70 5.31 1.15
C ILE A 143 15.24 5.12 2.56
N CYS A 144 14.35 5.34 3.52
CA CYS A 144 14.58 5.08 4.94
C CYS A 144 13.56 4.08 5.44
N CYS A 145 13.89 3.32 6.47
CA CYS A 145 12.90 2.50 7.15
C CYS A 145 13.11 2.53 8.67
N ASP A 146 11.98 2.44 9.38
CA ASP A 146 11.95 2.12 10.80
C ASP A 146 11.48 0.67 10.93
N VAL A 147 12.17 -0.09 11.75
CA VAL A 147 11.94 -1.53 11.94
C VAL A 147 11.61 -1.78 13.41
N GLU A 148 10.44 -2.35 13.65
CA GLU A 148 10.01 -2.86 14.95
C GLU A 148 10.30 -4.37 14.97
N LEU A 149 11.14 -4.82 15.91
CA LEU A 149 11.49 -6.22 16.04
C LEU A 149 10.50 -6.98 16.95
N LEU A 150 10.44 -8.29 16.79
CA LEU A 150 9.79 -9.15 17.76
C LEU A 150 10.56 -9.11 19.10
N PRO A 151 9.89 -9.34 20.26
CA PRO A 151 10.56 -9.45 21.55
C PRO A 151 11.75 -10.41 21.50
N ASP A 152 12.83 -10.08 22.20
CA ASP A 152 14.05 -10.88 22.31
C ASP A 152 14.77 -11.14 20.97
N SER A 153 14.47 -10.33 19.94
CA SER A 153 15.11 -10.41 18.64
C SER A 153 16.16 -9.32 18.48
N GLU A 154 17.27 -9.67 17.83
CA GLU A 154 18.33 -8.72 17.47
C GLU A 154 18.60 -8.79 15.97
N LEU A 155 18.74 -7.66 15.33
CA LEU A 155 19.18 -7.48 13.95
C LEU A 155 20.04 -6.21 13.84
N LYS A 156 20.97 -6.22 12.89
CA LYS A 156 21.77 -5.07 12.50
C LYS A 156 21.29 -4.56 11.14
N GLU A 157 21.60 -3.31 10.81
CA GLU A 157 21.28 -2.74 9.49
C GLU A 157 21.80 -3.60 8.33
N GLN A 158 22.98 -4.24 8.52
CA GLN A 158 23.57 -5.12 7.51
C GLN A 158 22.72 -6.35 7.25
N ASP A 159 22.09 -6.92 8.27
CA ASP A 159 21.23 -8.10 8.16
C ASP A 159 19.99 -7.76 7.33
N ILE A 160 19.40 -6.57 7.54
CA ILE A 160 18.26 -6.06 6.77
C ILE A 160 18.64 -5.89 5.28
N ARG A 161 19.79 -5.25 5.01
CA ARG A 161 20.26 -5.06 3.62
C ARG A 161 20.57 -6.38 2.94
N TYR A 162 21.20 -7.31 3.67
CA TYR A 162 21.48 -8.65 3.16
C TYR A 162 20.20 -9.43 2.86
N PHE A 163 19.20 -9.33 3.74
CA PHE A 163 17.90 -9.99 3.55
C PHE A 163 17.18 -9.50 2.28
N LEU A 164 17.27 -8.20 1.96
CA LEU A 164 16.64 -7.60 0.78
C LEU A 164 17.44 -7.82 -0.51
N ASN A 165 18.74 -8.13 -0.39
CA ASN A 165 19.61 -8.29 -1.56
C ASN A 165 19.14 -9.47 -2.45
N GLY A 166 18.97 -9.19 -3.74
CA GLY A 166 18.46 -10.14 -4.73
C GLY A 166 16.93 -10.36 -4.70
N LYS A 167 16.22 -9.80 -3.73
CA LYS A 167 14.75 -9.86 -3.65
C LYS A 167 14.06 -8.63 -4.23
N ILE A 168 14.70 -7.47 -4.07
CA ILE A 168 14.26 -6.21 -4.65
C ILE A 168 15.43 -5.54 -5.38
N GLN A 169 15.11 -4.55 -6.23
CA GLN A 169 16.14 -3.79 -6.93
C GLN A 169 16.99 -2.97 -5.95
N ASN A 170 18.29 -2.86 -6.21
CA ASN A 170 19.26 -2.23 -5.31
C ASN A 170 18.90 -0.78 -4.92
N PHE A 171 18.28 -0.01 -5.82
CA PHE A 171 17.88 1.36 -5.52
C PHE A 171 16.68 1.45 -4.55
N LYS A 172 15.94 0.34 -4.34
CA LYS A 172 14.85 0.21 -3.37
C LYS A 172 15.34 -0.16 -1.96
N ILE A 173 16.57 -0.65 -1.83
CA ILE A 173 17.12 -1.04 -0.52
C ILE A 173 17.30 0.20 0.36
N PRO A 174 16.76 0.21 1.60
CA PRO A 174 16.88 1.35 2.50
C PRO A 174 18.33 1.73 2.80
N ARG A 175 18.63 3.02 2.61
CA ARG A 175 19.95 3.57 2.92
C ARG A 175 20.10 3.90 4.40
N LYS A 176 19.02 4.24 5.07
CA LYS A 176 18.98 4.48 6.51
C LYS A 176 17.94 3.55 7.13
N ILE A 177 18.37 2.82 8.15
CA ILE A 177 17.55 1.87 8.90
C ILE A 177 17.62 2.26 10.36
N SER A 178 16.47 2.41 11.00
CA SER A 178 16.36 2.71 12.43
C SER A 178 15.57 1.59 13.10
N PHE A 179 16.07 1.08 14.21
CA PHE A 179 15.31 0.15 15.03
C PHE A 179 14.54 0.93 16.08
N VAL A 180 13.24 0.69 16.17
CA VAL A 180 12.31 1.40 17.04
C VAL A 180 11.58 0.40 17.96
N GLU A 181 11.23 0.85 19.16
CA GLU A 181 10.47 0.00 20.09
C GLU A 181 9.06 -0.30 19.55
N LYS A 182 8.44 0.71 18.89
CA LYS A 182 7.09 0.60 18.35
C LYS A 182 6.90 1.57 17.19
N ILE A 183 6.24 1.11 16.14
CA ILE A 183 5.77 1.97 15.06
C ILE A 183 4.41 2.55 15.47
N GLU A 184 4.35 3.88 15.62
CA GLU A 184 3.13 4.57 15.97
C GLU A 184 2.14 4.56 14.81
N LEU A 185 0.88 4.31 15.15
CA LEU A 185 -0.24 4.40 14.22
C LEU A 185 -1.05 5.66 14.51
N THR A 186 -1.63 6.26 13.48
CA THR A 186 -2.65 7.29 13.62
C THR A 186 -3.95 6.68 14.16
N ARG A 187 -4.91 7.53 14.52
CA ARG A 187 -6.24 7.08 14.94
C ARG A 187 -6.97 6.24 13.88
N THR A 188 -6.61 6.40 12.62
CA THR A 188 -7.18 5.65 11.48
C THR A 188 -6.38 4.41 11.10
N GLY A 189 -5.33 4.07 11.86
CA GLY A 189 -4.47 2.92 11.61
C GLY A 189 -3.27 3.19 10.71
N LYS A 190 -3.09 4.42 10.20
CA LYS A 190 -1.94 4.79 9.38
C LYS A 190 -0.64 4.82 10.18
N LYS A 191 0.43 4.27 9.61
CA LYS A 191 1.77 4.42 10.16
C LYS A 191 2.15 5.91 10.16
N LYS A 192 2.40 6.46 11.34
CA LYS A 192 2.69 7.88 11.50
C LYS A 192 4.09 8.20 11.03
N ILE A 193 4.24 9.10 10.05
CA ILE A 193 5.55 9.62 9.63
C ILE A 193 5.96 10.71 10.63
N VAL A 194 7.06 10.52 11.32
CA VAL A 194 7.63 11.48 12.28
C VAL A 194 8.70 12.33 11.60
#